data_08bde49f873eab45902e853024790fb4
#
_entry.id   08bde49f873eab45902e853024790fb4
#
_cell.length_a   1.000
_cell.length_b   1.000
_cell.length_c   1.000
_cell.angle_alpha   90.00
_cell.angle_beta   90.00
_cell.angle_gamma   90.00
#
_symmetry.space_group_name_H-M   'P 1'
#
loop_
_entity.id
_entity.type
_entity.pdbx_description
1 polymer ?
#
loop_
_entity_poly.entity_id
_entity_poly.type
_entity_poly.pdbx_seq_one_letter_code
_entity_poly.pdbx_strand_id
1 'polypeptide(L)'
;MSEKEKGKFIVLEGLTCSGKSIQVPLLVANLTRKKTGITAVLDSEPTNESFGRVARAYIEGSPVAFLDRVAKRAARELVYSSDGVSRKLTSVLECIGRGERISIIDLQLIFMADRMRHTDKIYDWLAFGKAVIMDRYALSTLAYGLAQGVSIGDLVVWHGLILGKRKIDPDLTIYVRISARTAAERLAMSGKITDINETEEIIKKAETAY
;
A
#
# COMPACT_ATOMS: atom_id res chain seq x y z
N MET A 1 -22.55 26.64 -15.07
CA MET A 1 -22.12 25.73 -13.99
C MET A 1 -20.62 25.74 -14.03
N SER A 2 -19.91 26.25 -12.98
CA SER A 2 -18.45 26.21 -12.95
C SER A 2 -18.02 24.74 -12.93
N GLU A 3 -17.09 24.35 -13.81
CA GLU A 3 -16.42 23.06 -13.71
C GLU A 3 -15.85 22.97 -12.30
N LYS A 4 -16.34 22.01 -11.51
CA LYS A 4 -15.72 21.71 -10.21
C LYS A 4 -14.32 21.26 -10.49
N GLU A 5 -13.34 21.99 -9.97
CA GLU A 5 -11.94 21.57 -10.07
C GLU A 5 -11.79 20.14 -9.53
N LYS A 6 -11.14 19.29 -10.31
CA LYS A 6 -10.83 17.91 -9.94
C LYS A 6 -9.96 17.93 -8.67
N GLY A 7 -10.27 17.04 -7.74
CA GLY A 7 -9.48 16.89 -6.51
C GLY A 7 -8.00 16.59 -6.78
N LYS A 8 -7.17 16.68 -5.75
CA LYS A 8 -5.72 16.44 -5.83
C LYS A 8 -5.33 15.18 -5.08
N PHE A 9 -4.49 14.37 -5.70
CA PHE A 9 -3.97 13.13 -5.13
C PHE A 9 -2.52 13.33 -4.66
N ILE A 10 -2.29 13.31 -3.36
CA ILE A 10 -0.99 13.55 -2.73
C ILE A 10 -0.60 12.32 -1.92
N VAL A 11 0.62 11.84 -2.11
CA VAL A 11 1.13 10.64 -1.45
C VAL A 11 2.37 10.99 -0.62
N LEU A 12 2.42 10.50 0.61
CA LEU A 12 3.63 10.50 1.43
C LEU A 12 4.30 9.13 1.36
N GLU A 13 5.55 9.11 0.92
CA GLU A 13 6.37 7.91 0.78
C GLU A 13 7.62 7.98 1.67
N GLY A 14 8.26 6.86 1.92
CA GLY A 14 9.49 6.78 2.71
C GLY A 14 9.54 5.55 3.62
N LEU A 15 10.67 5.38 4.30
CA LEU A 15 10.95 4.24 5.16
C LEU A 15 9.93 4.08 6.29
N THR A 16 9.89 2.88 6.89
CA THR A 16 9.19 2.68 8.17
C THR A 16 9.68 3.69 9.20
N CYS A 17 8.84 4.07 10.14
CA CYS A 17 9.15 5.04 11.20
C CYS A 17 9.70 6.41 10.72
N SER A 18 9.52 6.78 9.44
CA SER A 18 9.93 8.10 8.93
C SER A 18 9.04 9.26 9.43
N GLY A 19 7.90 8.97 10.04
CA GLY A 19 6.99 9.96 10.59
C GLY A 19 5.78 10.26 9.69
N LYS A 20 5.59 9.57 8.57
CA LYS A 20 4.45 9.76 7.66
C LYS A 20 3.11 9.74 8.38
N SER A 21 2.87 8.72 9.20
CA SER A 21 1.60 8.53 9.92
C SER A 21 1.30 9.65 10.94
N ILE A 22 2.30 10.48 11.28
CA ILE A 22 2.13 11.72 12.06
C ILE A 22 1.87 12.90 11.13
N GLN A 23 2.63 13.00 10.04
CA GLN A 23 2.56 14.15 9.10
C GLN A 23 1.26 14.15 8.28
N VAL A 24 0.76 12.98 7.87
CA VAL A 24 -0.46 12.90 7.04
C VAL A 24 -1.68 13.50 7.75
N PRO A 25 -2.02 13.13 9.00
CA PRO A 25 -3.12 13.77 9.73
C PRO A 25 -2.93 15.28 9.94
N LEU A 26 -1.70 15.72 10.19
CA LEU A 26 -1.38 17.15 10.34
C LEU A 26 -1.60 17.91 9.03
N LEU A 27 -1.20 17.34 7.91
CA LEU A 27 -1.42 17.93 6.59
C LEU A 27 -2.92 18.05 6.28
N VAL A 28 -3.69 16.97 6.50
CA VAL A 28 -5.15 16.99 6.35
C VAL A 28 -5.80 18.06 7.22
N ALA A 29 -5.44 18.13 8.51
CA ALA A 29 -5.96 19.12 9.44
C ALA A 29 -5.64 20.56 8.99
N ASN A 30 -4.43 20.81 8.49
CA ASN A 30 -4.02 22.11 7.99
C ASN A 30 -4.77 22.53 6.72
N LEU A 31 -4.94 21.60 5.78
CA LEU A 31 -5.70 21.85 4.53
C LEU A 31 -7.17 22.17 4.84
N THR A 32 -7.79 21.43 5.76
CA THR A 32 -9.19 21.61 6.13
C THR A 32 -9.40 22.87 7.00
N ARG A 33 -8.42 23.22 7.84
CA ARG A 33 -8.52 24.36 8.78
C ARG A 33 -8.39 25.72 8.09
N LYS A 34 -7.59 25.83 7.04
CA LYS A 34 -7.50 27.06 6.24
C LYS A 34 -8.82 27.21 5.49
N LYS A 35 -9.40 28.44 5.48
CA LYS A 35 -10.62 28.82 4.72
C LYS A 35 -10.43 28.65 3.19
N THR A 36 -9.81 27.56 2.78
CA THR A 36 -9.48 27.23 1.38
C THR A 36 -10.67 26.62 0.64
N GLY A 37 -11.72 26.21 1.37
CA GLY A 37 -12.81 25.43 0.79
C GLY A 37 -12.42 23.99 0.41
N ILE A 38 -11.18 23.56 0.71
CA ILE A 38 -10.67 22.21 0.38
C ILE A 38 -11.18 21.23 1.43
N THR A 39 -11.83 20.16 0.97
CA THR A 39 -12.12 18.99 1.78
C THR A 39 -10.99 17.98 1.56
N ALA A 40 -10.22 17.66 2.60
CA ALA A 40 -9.16 16.66 2.54
C ALA A 40 -9.61 15.33 3.16
N VAL A 41 -9.16 14.23 2.58
CA VAL A 41 -9.40 12.85 3.04
C VAL A 41 -8.05 12.22 3.33
N LEU A 42 -7.96 11.50 4.45
CA LEU A 42 -6.81 10.68 4.81
C LEU A 42 -7.11 9.23 4.50
N ASP A 43 -6.15 8.54 3.85
CA ASP A 43 -6.19 7.08 3.74
C ASP A 43 -4.76 6.51 3.69
N SER A 44 -4.60 5.18 3.67
CA SER A 44 -3.31 4.52 3.71
C SER A 44 -3.33 3.16 3.02
N GLU A 45 -2.16 2.72 2.52
CA GLU A 45 -1.94 1.36 2.07
C GLU A 45 -0.93 0.63 2.99
N PRO A 46 -1.14 -0.68 3.24
CA PRO A 46 -2.29 -1.47 2.83
C PRO A 46 -3.58 -1.01 3.52
N THR A 47 -4.73 -1.14 2.82
CA THR A 47 -6.03 -0.70 3.33
C THR A 47 -6.56 -1.61 4.45
N ASN A 48 -7.67 -1.23 5.09
CA ASN A 48 -8.39 -2.11 6.01
C ASN A 48 -9.41 -3.03 5.31
N GLU A 49 -9.39 -3.07 3.97
CA GLU A 49 -10.24 -3.91 3.14
C GLU A 49 -9.62 -5.30 2.91
N SER A 50 -10.28 -6.15 2.12
CA SER A 50 -9.98 -7.58 2.05
C SER A 50 -8.51 -7.91 1.79
N PHE A 51 -7.91 -7.39 0.71
CA PHE A 51 -6.51 -7.68 0.36
C PHE A 51 -5.53 -7.02 1.31
N GLY A 52 -5.79 -5.77 1.73
CA GLY A 52 -4.95 -5.08 2.69
C GLY A 52 -4.91 -5.78 4.05
N ARG A 53 -6.03 -6.37 4.48
CA ARG A 53 -6.09 -7.22 5.68
C ARG A 53 -5.31 -8.52 5.54
N VAL A 54 -5.34 -9.14 4.35
CA VAL A 54 -4.50 -10.32 4.06
C VAL A 54 -3.03 -9.97 4.15
N ALA A 55 -2.61 -8.87 3.48
CA ALA A 55 -1.23 -8.41 3.50
C ALA A 55 -0.74 -8.18 4.94
N ARG A 56 -1.49 -7.39 5.75
CA ARG A 56 -1.13 -7.16 7.16
C ARG A 56 -1.03 -8.45 7.96
N ALA A 57 -2.07 -9.28 7.90
CA ALA A 57 -2.11 -10.52 8.67
C ALA A 57 -0.93 -11.43 8.33
N TYR A 58 -0.54 -11.49 7.06
CA TYR A 58 0.59 -12.30 6.62
C TYR A 58 1.92 -11.73 7.12
N ILE A 59 2.19 -10.45 6.94
CA ILE A 59 3.46 -9.83 7.36
C ILE A 59 3.64 -9.79 8.87
N GLU A 60 2.55 -9.67 9.62
CA GLU A 60 2.51 -9.69 11.08
C GLU A 60 2.59 -11.12 11.69
N GLY A 61 2.63 -12.16 10.85
CA GLY A 61 2.68 -13.55 11.31
C GLY A 61 1.42 -14.00 12.07
N SER A 62 0.26 -13.53 11.64
CA SER A 62 -1.02 -13.90 12.27
C SER A 62 -1.27 -15.41 12.26
N PRO A 63 -2.03 -15.96 13.24
CA PRO A 63 -2.36 -17.38 13.28
C PRO A 63 -3.04 -17.88 12.01
N VAL A 64 -2.75 -19.13 11.60
CA VAL A 64 -3.26 -19.73 10.34
C VAL A 64 -4.78 -19.66 10.24
N ALA A 65 -5.51 -19.88 11.31
CA ALA A 65 -6.98 -19.77 11.32
C ALA A 65 -7.49 -18.36 10.97
N PHE A 66 -6.72 -17.33 11.33
CA PHE A 66 -7.04 -15.95 10.93
C PHE A 66 -6.66 -15.70 9.46
N LEU A 67 -5.49 -16.17 9.02
CA LEU A 67 -5.04 -16.10 7.64
C LEU A 67 -6.04 -16.76 6.68
N ASP A 68 -6.48 -17.98 6.99
CA ASP A 68 -7.50 -18.71 6.20
C ASP A 68 -8.80 -17.90 6.05
N ARG A 69 -9.28 -17.33 7.14
CA ARG A 69 -10.51 -16.53 7.13
C ARG A 69 -10.42 -15.29 6.25
N VAL A 70 -9.32 -14.52 6.36
CA VAL A 70 -9.14 -13.29 5.57
C VAL A 70 -8.84 -13.61 4.10
N ALA A 71 -8.06 -14.65 3.81
CA ALA A 71 -7.76 -15.11 2.47
C ALA A 71 -9.02 -15.59 1.73
N LYS A 72 -9.86 -16.41 2.36
CA LYS A 72 -11.15 -16.85 1.80
C LYS A 72 -12.07 -15.68 1.51
N ARG A 73 -12.07 -14.64 2.36
CA ARG A 73 -12.87 -13.44 2.09
C ARG A 73 -12.36 -12.71 0.84
N ALA A 74 -11.05 -12.48 0.73
CA ALA A 74 -10.44 -11.82 -0.42
C ALA A 74 -10.65 -12.62 -1.72
N ALA A 75 -10.53 -13.95 -1.68
CA ALA A 75 -10.74 -14.83 -2.83
C ALA A 75 -12.16 -14.72 -3.41
N ARG A 76 -13.18 -14.51 -2.57
CA ARG A 76 -14.56 -14.32 -3.05
C ARG A 76 -14.73 -13.08 -3.94
N GLU A 77 -13.87 -12.11 -3.79
CA GLU A 77 -13.88 -10.90 -4.62
C GLU A 77 -13.27 -11.12 -6.01
N LEU A 78 -12.52 -12.21 -6.21
CA LEU A 78 -11.90 -12.59 -7.48
C LEU A 78 -12.77 -13.50 -8.36
N VAL A 79 -13.85 -14.07 -7.82
CA VAL A 79 -14.67 -15.13 -8.46
C VAL A 79 -15.27 -14.73 -9.82
N TYR A 80 -15.25 -13.45 -10.17
CA TYR A 80 -15.88 -12.98 -11.42
C TYR A 80 -14.91 -12.77 -12.57
N SER A 81 -13.63 -13.12 -12.41
CA SER A 81 -12.63 -13.00 -13.48
C SER A 81 -11.90 -14.32 -13.70
N SER A 82 -11.95 -14.84 -14.93
CA SER A 82 -11.27 -16.08 -15.33
C SER A 82 -9.88 -15.84 -15.92
N ASP A 83 -9.36 -14.62 -15.84
CA ASP A 83 -8.06 -14.25 -16.37
C ASP A 83 -6.88 -14.84 -15.56
N GLY A 84 -5.68 -14.76 -16.16
CA GLY A 84 -4.46 -15.29 -15.55
C GLY A 84 -4.08 -14.62 -14.23
N VAL A 85 -4.40 -13.32 -14.07
CA VAL A 85 -4.12 -12.54 -12.87
C VAL A 85 -4.97 -13.05 -11.70
N SER A 86 -6.28 -13.22 -11.92
CA SER A 86 -7.21 -13.73 -10.90
C SER A 86 -6.85 -15.14 -10.46
N ARG A 87 -6.48 -16.03 -11.39
CA ARG A 87 -6.00 -17.38 -11.05
C ARG A 87 -4.74 -17.33 -10.19
N LYS A 88 -3.77 -16.49 -10.55
CA LYS A 88 -2.53 -16.33 -9.77
C LYS A 88 -2.83 -15.81 -8.35
N LEU A 89 -3.66 -14.78 -8.21
CA LEU A 89 -4.05 -14.23 -6.92
C LEU A 89 -4.81 -15.26 -6.07
N THR A 90 -5.71 -16.04 -6.66
CA THR A 90 -6.43 -17.12 -5.95
C THR A 90 -5.44 -18.14 -5.37
N SER A 91 -4.49 -18.61 -6.18
CA SER A 91 -3.46 -19.56 -5.73
C SER A 91 -2.61 -18.97 -4.56
N VAL A 92 -2.23 -17.70 -4.64
CA VAL A 92 -1.49 -17.03 -3.57
C VAL A 92 -2.32 -16.96 -2.28
N LEU A 93 -3.60 -16.60 -2.38
CA LEU A 93 -4.51 -16.54 -1.23
C LEU A 93 -4.71 -17.91 -0.59
N GLU A 94 -4.79 -18.98 -1.38
CA GLU A 94 -4.89 -20.35 -0.86
C GLU A 94 -3.62 -20.75 -0.10
N CYS A 95 -2.42 -20.44 -0.61
CA CYS A 95 -1.16 -20.67 0.11
C CYS A 95 -1.14 -19.92 1.45
N ILE A 96 -1.51 -18.64 1.45
CA ILE A 96 -1.62 -17.83 2.68
C ILE A 96 -2.62 -18.45 3.66
N GLY A 97 -3.80 -18.86 3.17
CA GLY A 97 -4.83 -19.49 4.00
C GLY A 97 -4.38 -20.79 4.66
N ARG A 98 -3.48 -21.53 4.04
CA ARG A 98 -2.85 -22.74 4.61
C ARG A 98 -1.66 -22.43 5.53
N GLY A 99 -1.29 -21.15 5.68
CA GLY A 99 -0.11 -20.74 6.46
C GLY A 99 1.22 -21.03 5.77
N GLU A 100 1.20 -21.26 4.45
CA GLU A 100 2.41 -21.52 3.66
C GLU A 100 3.18 -20.22 3.41
N ARG A 101 4.50 -20.36 3.25
CA ARG A 101 5.35 -19.24 2.80
C ARG A 101 5.08 -18.97 1.33
N ILE A 102 4.87 -17.69 1.02
CA ILE A 102 4.76 -17.22 -0.36
C ILE A 102 6.04 -16.49 -0.79
N SER A 103 6.26 -16.37 -2.08
CA SER A 103 7.37 -15.60 -2.62
C SER A 103 7.16 -14.10 -2.39
N ILE A 104 8.24 -13.31 -2.42
CA ILE A 104 8.15 -11.85 -2.25
C ILE A 104 7.31 -11.23 -3.36
N ILE A 105 7.45 -11.69 -4.60
CA ILE A 105 6.61 -11.17 -5.69
C ILE A 105 5.13 -11.47 -5.43
N ASP A 106 4.80 -12.65 -4.90
CA ASP A 106 3.42 -13.00 -4.56
C ASP A 106 2.84 -12.10 -3.48
N LEU A 107 3.65 -11.71 -2.49
CA LEU A 107 3.25 -10.71 -1.50
C LEU A 107 3.01 -9.34 -2.15
N GLN A 108 3.88 -8.92 -3.07
CA GLN A 108 3.68 -7.66 -3.80
C GLN A 108 2.39 -7.69 -4.65
N LEU A 109 2.01 -8.86 -5.20
CA LEU A 109 0.73 -9.01 -5.91
C LEU A 109 -0.47 -8.74 -5.00
N ILE A 110 -0.42 -9.15 -3.72
CA ILE A 110 -1.50 -8.84 -2.76
C ILE A 110 -1.60 -7.33 -2.51
N PHE A 111 -0.47 -6.62 -2.36
CA PHE A 111 -0.49 -5.15 -2.23
C PHE A 111 -1.04 -4.47 -3.50
N MET A 112 -0.68 -4.96 -4.69
CA MET A 112 -1.19 -4.44 -5.95
C MET A 112 -2.70 -4.68 -6.10
N ALA A 113 -3.19 -5.85 -5.67
CA ALA A 113 -4.63 -6.17 -5.67
C ALA A 113 -5.41 -5.30 -4.68
N ASP A 114 -4.85 -5.02 -3.51
CA ASP A 114 -5.40 -4.07 -2.55
C ASP A 114 -5.55 -2.68 -3.18
N ARG A 115 -4.49 -2.18 -3.82
CA ARG A 115 -4.49 -0.90 -4.53
C ARG A 115 -5.51 -0.84 -5.65
N MET A 116 -5.61 -1.90 -6.46
CA MET A 116 -6.60 -1.97 -7.53
C MET A 116 -8.03 -1.79 -7.01
N ARG A 117 -8.35 -2.44 -5.90
CA ARG A 117 -9.68 -2.31 -5.27
C ARG A 117 -9.89 -0.93 -4.65
N HIS A 118 -8.84 -0.37 -4.09
CA HIS A 118 -8.86 0.95 -3.47
C HIS A 118 -9.01 2.10 -4.49
N THR A 119 -8.57 1.88 -5.72
CA THR A 119 -8.54 2.89 -6.79
C THR A 119 -9.93 3.52 -7.06
N ASP A 120 -11.00 2.73 -7.07
CA ASP A 120 -12.35 3.24 -7.33
C ASP A 120 -12.75 4.30 -6.27
N LYS A 121 -12.44 4.05 -5.01
CA LYS A 121 -12.69 4.98 -3.90
C LYS A 121 -11.86 6.27 -4.03
N ILE A 122 -10.61 6.15 -4.48
CA ILE A 122 -9.76 7.33 -4.75
C ILE A 122 -10.36 8.15 -5.89
N TYR A 123 -10.80 7.51 -6.98
CA TYR A 123 -11.47 8.18 -8.10
C TYR A 123 -12.71 8.95 -7.66
N ASP A 124 -13.57 8.33 -6.84
CA ASP A 124 -14.76 8.97 -6.31
C ASP A 124 -14.41 10.24 -5.51
N TRP A 125 -13.45 10.16 -4.62
CA TRP A 125 -13.02 11.32 -3.84
C TRP A 125 -12.49 12.46 -4.71
N LEU A 126 -11.66 12.13 -5.72
CA LEU A 126 -11.11 13.10 -6.66
C LEU A 126 -12.21 13.73 -7.53
N ALA A 127 -13.20 12.94 -7.97
CA ALA A 127 -14.34 13.44 -8.73
C ALA A 127 -15.21 14.40 -7.90
N PHE A 128 -15.29 14.20 -6.58
CA PHE A 128 -15.94 15.14 -5.66
C PHE A 128 -15.10 16.36 -5.29
N GLY A 129 -13.93 16.55 -5.92
CA GLY A 129 -13.05 17.71 -5.67
C GLY A 129 -12.27 17.63 -4.35
N LYS A 130 -12.16 16.44 -3.73
CA LYS A 130 -11.45 16.27 -2.46
C LYS A 130 -9.94 16.16 -2.70
N ALA A 131 -9.15 16.69 -1.76
CA ALA A 131 -7.73 16.38 -1.68
C ALA A 131 -7.55 15.02 -0.97
N VAL A 132 -7.02 14.03 -1.67
CA VAL A 132 -6.73 12.69 -1.13
C VAL A 132 -5.28 12.65 -0.69
N ILE A 133 -5.04 12.42 0.61
CA ILE A 133 -3.71 12.36 1.20
C ILE A 133 -3.47 10.92 1.66
N MET A 134 -2.49 10.24 1.06
CA MET A 134 -2.17 8.84 1.32
C MET A 134 -0.87 8.67 2.11
N ASP A 135 -0.89 7.81 3.13
CA ASP A 135 0.32 7.22 3.70
C ASP A 135 0.67 5.95 2.92
N ARG A 136 1.71 6.02 2.11
CA ARG A 136 2.17 5.00 1.15
C ARG A 136 1.27 4.81 -0.07
N TYR A 137 1.91 4.37 -1.16
CA TYR A 137 1.26 4.00 -2.42
C TYR A 137 2.21 3.13 -3.26
N ALA A 138 2.23 3.31 -4.58
CA ALA A 138 2.95 2.47 -5.52
C ALA A 138 4.47 2.40 -5.27
N LEU A 139 5.12 3.51 -4.88
CA LEU A 139 6.56 3.52 -4.63
C LEU A 139 6.96 2.63 -3.46
N SER A 140 6.14 2.50 -2.42
CA SER A 140 6.40 1.54 -1.34
C SER A 140 6.48 0.10 -1.86
N THR A 141 5.57 -0.32 -2.74
CA THR A 141 5.61 -1.66 -3.37
C THR A 141 6.89 -1.85 -4.18
N LEU A 142 7.30 -0.83 -4.96
CA LEU A 142 8.53 -0.90 -5.75
C LEU A 142 9.77 -0.96 -4.84
N ALA A 143 9.89 -0.05 -3.88
CA ALA A 143 11.06 0.05 -3.01
C ALA A 143 11.25 -1.20 -2.15
N TYR A 144 10.20 -1.68 -1.49
CA TYR A 144 10.29 -2.89 -0.66
C TYR A 144 10.38 -4.17 -1.48
N GLY A 145 9.78 -4.24 -2.66
CA GLY A 145 9.97 -5.35 -3.59
C GLY A 145 11.42 -5.45 -4.07
N LEU A 146 12.01 -4.34 -4.50
CA LEU A 146 13.43 -4.24 -4.87
C LEU A 146 14.36 -4.60 -3.71
N ALA A 147 14.10 -4.06 -2.51
CA ALA A 147 14.88 -4.34 -1.31
C ALA A 147 14.92 -5.83 -0.97
N GLN A 148 13.88 -6.57 -1.33
CA GLN A 148 13.73 -8.01 -1.12
C GLN A 148 14.11 -8.85 -2.35
N GLY A 149 14.71 -8.23 -3.38
CA GLY A 149 15.31 -8.94 -4.52
C GLY A 149 14.37 -9.19 -5.70
N VAL A 150 13.17 -8.61 -5.72
CA VAL A 150 12.30 -8.66 -6.90
C VAL A 150 12.81 -7.70 -7.96
N SER A 151 12.83 -8.08 -9.23
CA SER A 151 13.26 -7.19 -10.30
C SER A 151 12.26 -6.05 -10.51
N ILE A 152 12.76 -4.85 -10.86
CA ILE A 152 11.90 -3.71 -11.21
C ILE A 152 11.00 -4.04 -12.41
N GLY A 153 11.52 -4.82 -13.37
CA GLY A 153 10.76 -5.25 -14.55
C GLY A 153 9.52 -6.05 -14.15
N ASP A 154 9.68 -7.05 -13.28
CA ASP A 154 8.55 -7.86 -12.79
C ASP A 154 7.53 -7.00 -12.05
N LEU A 155 7.99 -6.12 -11.15
CA LEU A 155 7.11 -5.23 -10.39
C LEU A 155 6.29 -4.32 -11.31
N VAL A 156 6.91 -3.72 -12.34
CA VAL A 156 6.22 -2.85 -13.29
C VAL A 156 5.24 -3.63 -14.17
N VAL A 157 5.64 -4.80 -14.67
CA VAL A 157 4.76 -5.67 -15.47
C VAL A 157 3.53 -6.07 -14.66
N TRP A 158 3.69 -6.55 -13.43
CA TRP A 158 2.56 -6.93 -12.58
C TRP A 158 1.66 -5.75 -12.21
N HIS A 159 2.24 -4.57 -11.93
CA HIS A 159 1.45 -3.35 -11.75
C HIS A 159 0.57 -3.07 -12.98
N GLY A 160 1.16 -3.16 -14.18
CA GLY A 160 0.43 -2.97 -15.43
C GLY A 160 -0.68 -3.98 -15.64
N LEU A 161 -0.42 -5.27 -15.34
CA LEU A 161 -1.40 -6.34 -15.49
C LEU A 161 -2.58 -6.23 -14.50
N ILE A 162 -2.29 -5.85 -13.24
CA ILE A 162 -3.31 -5.79 -12.17
C ILE A 162 -4.11 -4.49 -12.25
N LEU A 163 -3.45 -3.33 -12.35
CA LEU A 163 -4.14 -2.04 -12.35
C LEU A 163 -4.66 -1.65 -13.73
N GLY A 164 -3.94 -1.98 -14.80
CA GLY A 164 -4.34 -1.65 -16.17
C GLY A 164 -4.70 -0.17 -16.31
N LYS A 165 -5.88 0.11 -16.86
CA LYS A 165 -6.42 1.48 -17.03
C LYS A 165 -6.86 2.15 -15.71
N ARG A 166 -6.88 1.40 -14.60
CA ARG A 166 -7.26 1.94 -13.28
C ARG A 166 -6.08 2.58 -12.54
N LYS A 167 -4.88 2.56 -13.12
CA LYS A 167 -3.72 3.21 -12.52
C LYS A 167 -4.00 4.70 -12.34
N ILE A 168 -3.80 5.20 -11.13
CA ILE A 168 -3.80 6.63 -10.82
C ILE A 168 -2.38 7.02 -10.45
N ASP A 169 -1.84 8.04 -11.10
CA ASP A 169 -0.59 8.64 -10.69
C ASP A 169 -0.87 9.82 -9.75
N PRO A 170 -0.13 9.95 -8.63
CA PRO A 170 -0.28 11.08 -7.74
C PRO A 170 0.04 12.41 -8.44
N ASP A 171 -0.73 13.47 -8.12
CA ASP A 171 -0.36 14.84 -8.53
C ASP A 171 0.94 15.30 -7.83
N LEU A 172 1.20 14.81 -6.60
CA LEU A 172 2.39 15.10 -5.82
C LEU A 172 2.78 13.89 -4.96
N THR A 173 4.04 13.52 -5.02
CA THR A 173 4.64 12.56 -4.08
C THR A 173 5.64 13.29 -3.18
N ILE A 174 5.46 13.15 -1.88
CA ILE A 174 6.34 13.73 -0.86
C ILE A 174 7.16 12.59 -0.25
N TYR A 175 8.46 12.58 -0.49
CA TYR A 175 9.36 11.61 0.13
C TYR A 175 9.84 12.13 1.50
N VAL A 176 9.40 11.46 2.57
CA VAL A 176 9.82 11.74 3.95
C VAL A 176 11.13 11.02 4.23
N ARG A 177 12.22 11.69 3.94
CA ARG A 177 13.58 11.13 4.02
C ARG A 177 14.08 11.04 5.45
N ILE A 178 14.49 9.86 5.86
CA ILE A 178 15.35 9.59 7.02
C ILE A 178 16.38 8.53 6.64
N SER A 179 17.47 8.42 7.39
CA SER A 179 18.43 7.33 7.16
C SER A 179 17.86 5.98 7.63
N ALA A 180 18.33 4.88 7.03
CA ALA A 180 18.01 3.52 7.48
C ALA A 180 18.34 3.33 8.97
N ARG A 181 19.47 3.89 9.44
CA ARG A 181 19.86 3.88 10.85
C ARG A 181 18.78 4.53 11.73
N THR A 182 18.34 5.74 11.38
CA THR A 182 17.30 6.45 12.14
C THR A 182 15.98 5.68 12.11
N ALA A 183 15.63 5.05 10.98
CA ALA A 183 14.45 4.22 10.86
C ALA A 183 14.50 3.01 11.80
N ALA A 184 15.63 2.29 11.83
CA ALA A 184 15.85 1.13 12.70
C ALA A 184 15.85 1.51 14.20
N GLU A 185 16.53 2.61 14.57
CA GLU A 185 16.53 3.13 15.95
C GLU A 185 15.10 3.45 16.42
N ARG A 186 14.33 4.16 15.62
CA ARG A 186 12.93 4.50 15.95
C ARG A 186 12.03 3.28 16.00
N LEU A 187 12.25 2.30 15.13
CA LEU A 187 11.50 1.05 15.13
C LEU A 187 11.75 0.27 16.42
N ALA A 188 13.02 0.12 16.83
CA ALA A 188 13.38 -0.53 18.09
C ALA A 188 12.75 0.16 19.30
N MET A 189 12.72 1.50 19.30
CA MET A 189 12.10 2.28 20.40
C MET A 189 10.58 2.23 20.40
N SER A 190 9.93 1.88 19.28
CA SER A 190 8.47 1.90 19.15
C SER A 190 7.77 0.77 19.90
N GLY A 191 8.48 -0.28 20.30
CA GLY A 191 7.92 -1.50 20.88
C GLY A 191 7.01 -2.29 19.94
N LYS A 192 6.96 -1.93 18.66
CA LYS A 192 6.20 -2.66 17.64
C LYS A 192 6.86 -4.01 17.36
N ILE A 193 6.04 -5.01 17.12
CA ILE A 193 6.53 -6.28 16.53
C ILE A 193 7.02 -5.95 15.13
N THR A 194 8.30 -6.22 14.85
CA THR A 194 8.88 -6.07 13.52
C THR A 194 8.28 -7.07 12.56
N ASP A 195 7.83 -6.60 11.43
CA ASP A 195 7.35 -7.45 10.35
C ASP A 195 8.49 -7.87 9.39
N ILE A 196 8.18 -8.72 8.42
CA ILE A 196 9.17 -9.24 7.46
C ILE A 196 9.81 -8.15 6.57
N ASN A 197 9.22 -6.97 6.50
CA ASN A 197 9.71 -5.82 5.74
C ASN A 197 10.55 -4.87 6.61
N GLU A 198 10.63 -5.11 7.90
CA GLU A 198 11.20 -4.18 8.88
C GLU A 198 12.54 -4.67 9.48
N THR A 199 13.22 -5.64 8.83
CA THR A 199 14.58 -6.00 9.21
C THR A 199 15.55 -4.87 8.83
N GLU A 200 16.62 -4.68 9.61
CA GLU A 200 17.63 -3.63 9.36
C GLU A 200 18.20 -3.72 7.93
N GLU A 201 18.44 -4.93 7.45
CA GLU A 201 18.95 -5.17 6.09
C GLU A 201 17.96 -4.68 5.02
N ILE A 202 16.67 -5.02 5.17
CA ILE A 202 15.63 -4.60 4.21
C ILE A 202 15.41 -3.09 4.27
N ILE A 203 15.40 -2.49 5.48
CA ILE A 203 15.29 -1.04 5.64
C ILE A 203 16.45 -0.32 4.91
N LYS A 204 17.68 -0.82 5.03
CA LYS A 204 18.87 -0.27 4.35
C LYS A 204 18.77 -0.40 2.83
N LYS A 205 18.34 -1.55 2.33
CA LYS A 205 18.11 -1.73 0.89
C LYS A 205 16.96 -0.86 0.37
N ALA A 206 15.89 -0.71 1.13
CA ALA A 206 14.77 0.14 0.78
C ALA A 206 15.16 1.64 0.74
N GLU A 207 16.06 2.11 1.63
CA GLU A 207 16.61 3.48 1.56
C GLU A 207 17.28 3.76 0.21
N THR A 208 17.97 2.77 -0.35
CA THR A 208 18.63 2.90 -1.66
C THR A 208 17.64 2.79 -2.82
N ALA A 209 16.54 2.08 -2.62
CA ALA A 209 15.53 1.84 -3.65
C ALA A 209 14.54 3.01 -3.82
N TYR A 210 14.33 3.83 -2.76
CA TYR A 210 13.54 5.06 -2.82
C TYR A 210 14.29 6.19 -3.53
#